data_805d2a8d6e0c7cf59446addb60310178
#
_entry.id   805d2a8d6e0c7cf59446addb60310178
#
_cell.length_a   1.000
_cell.length_b   1.000
_cell.length_c   1.000
_cell.angle_alpha   90.00
_cell.angle_beta   90.00
_cell.angle_gamma   90.00
#
_symmetry.space_group_name_H-M   'P 1'
#
loop_
_entity.id
_entity.type
_entity.pdbx_description
1 polymer ?
#
loop_
_entity_poly.entity_id
_entity_poly.type
_entity_poly.pdbx_seq_one_letter_code
_entity_poly.pdbx_strand_id
1 'polypeptide(L)'
;DEVRISIAHTCTDYDTAKAAFAAGASHMTHLYNAMPGITHREPGPIIAALEDGAEVELITDNVHIHPAMVRFTFNTFGADRVILIADSMMACGLPDGQYSLGGQAVTVRGPRATLTEQPGTIAGSATCLFDCMKRAVLDMGVPLESAVRAATLNPARSIGIDADYGSLDAGRYGNVVLVDDKLDILKVVRHGEVIG
;
A
#
# COMPACT_ATOMS: atom_id res chain seq x y z
N ASP A 1 11.84 -8.68 -20.52
CA ASP A 1 11.30 -7.95 -19.34
C ASP A 1 9.82 -8.29 -19.28
N GLU A 2 9.39 -8.86 -18.16
CA GLU A 2 8.00 -9.27 -17.96
C GLU A 2 7.23 -8.07 -17.39
N VAL A 3 6.15 -7.66 -18.05
CA VAL A 3 5.26 -6.60 -17.56
C VAL A 3 4.27 -7.21 -16.58
N ARG A 4 4.26 -6.72 -15.33
CA ARG A 4 3.27 -7.13 -14.34
C ARG A 4 1.99 -6.32 -14.51
N ILE A 5 0.85 -7.02 -14.58
CA ILE A 5 -0.47 -6.41 -14.77
C ILE A 5 -1.17 -6.32 -13.42
N SER A 6 -1.59 -5.10 -13.05
CA SER A 6 -2.36 -4.82 -11.83
C SER A 6 -3.76 -4.32 -12.17
N ILE A 7 -4.77 -4.83 -11.47
CA ILE A 7 -6.16 -4.36 -11.56
C ILE A 7 -6.32 -3.17 -10.61
N ALA A 8 -6.83 -2.07 -11.12
CA ALA A 8 -7.03 -0.82 -10.38
C ALA A 8 -8.32 -0.12 -10.80
N HIS A 9 -8.90 0.73 -9.92
CA HIS A 9 -10.03 1.63 -10.24
C HIS A 9 -11.12 0.94 -11.09
N THR A 10 -11.69 -0.12 -10.57
CA THR A 10 -12.64 -0.95 -11.33
C THR A 10 -13.99 -1.07 -10.62
N CYS A 11 -15.06 -1.10 -11.41
CA CYS A 11 -16.40 -1.48 -10.96
C CYS A 11 -16.79 -2.88 -11.46
N THR A 12 -15.81 -3.71 -11.80
CA THR A 12 -16.05 -5.04 -12.37
C THR A 12 -16.68 -6.00 -11.36
N ASP A 13 -17.40 -6.99 -11.87
CA ASP A 13 -17.92 -8.11 -11.10
C ASP A 13 -16.84 -9.17 -10.84
N TYR A 14 -17.21 -10.22 -10.12
CA TYR A 14 -16.34 -11.33 -9.78
C TYR A 14 -15.86 -12.11 -11.00
N ASP A 15 -16.76 -12.45 -11.94
CA ASP A 15 -16.43 -13.30 -13.08
C ASP A 15 -15.48 -12.59 -14.05
N THR A 16 -15.71 -11.31 -14.29
CA THR A 16 -14.82 -10.49 -15.13
C THR A 16 -13.44 -10.34 -14.49
N ALA A 17 -13.37 -10.15 -13.16
CA ALA A 17 -12.09 -10.09 -12.45
C ALA A 17 -11.36 -11.45 -12.52
N LYS A 18 -12.05 -12.58 -12.35
CA LYS A 18 -11.48 -13.92 -12.52
C LYS A 18 -10.90 -14.10 -13.94
N ALA A 19 -11.61 -13.65 -14.97
CA ALA A 19 -11.13 -13.69 -16.34
C ALA A 19 -9.85 -12.84 -16.53
N ALA A 20 -9.74 -11.67 -15.88
CA ALA A 20 -8.55 -10.84 -15.93
C ALA A 20 -7.33 -11.52 -15.27
N PHE A 21 -7.52 -12.19 -14.11
CA PHE A 21 -6.46 -12.98 -13.48
C PHE A 21 -6.06 -14.18 -14.34
N ALA A 22 -7.02 -14.90 -14.90
CA ALA A 22 -6.74 -16.00 -15.84
C ALA A 22 -5.99 -15.52 -17.11
N ALA A 23 -6.15 -14.26 -17.51
CA ALA A 23 -5.43 -13.64 -18.62
C ALA A 23 -4.02 -13.11 -18.26
N GLY A 24 -3.61 -13.24 -16.98
CA GLY A 24 -2.26 -12.90 -16.52
C GLY A 24 -2.16 -11.68 -15.60
N ALA A 25 -3.25 -11.05 -15.17
CA ALA A 25 -3.20 -10.13 -14.07
C ALA A 25 -2.81 -10.88 -12.78
N SER A 26 -1.99 -10.29 -11.94
CA SER A 26 -1.47 -10.94 -10.72
C SER A 26 -1.44 -10.02 -9.50
N HIS A 27 -1.96 -8.81 -9.64
CA HIS A 27 -1.81 -7.74 -8.66
C HIS A 27 -3.08 -6.91 -8.56
N MET A 28 -3.34 -6.33 -7.36
CA MET A 28 -4.42 -5.35 -7.14
C MET A 28 -3.83 -4.07 -6.55
N THR A 29 -4.02 -2.98 -7.24
CA THR A 29 -3.58 -1.66 -6.79
C THR A 29 -4.53 -1.13 -5.70
N HIS A 30 -3.99 -0.55 -4.62
CA HIS A 30 -4.69 0.09 -3.49
C HIS A 30 -6.06 -0.54 -3.17
N LEU A 31 -6.04 -1.84 -2.82
CA LEU A 31 -7.22 -2.67 -2.56
C LEU A 31 -8.32 -1.92 -1.79
N TYR A 32 -9.57 -2.12 -2.13
CA TYR A 32 -10.79 -1.44 -1.66
C TYR A 32 -11.04 -0.05 -2.23
N ASN A 33 -10.02 0.70 -2.59
CA ASN A 33 -10.18 2.08 -3.05
C ASN A 33 -10.60 2.09 -4.52
N ALA A 34 -11.63 2.89 -4.84
CA ALA A 34 -12.25 2.94 -6.17
C ALA A 34 -12.66 1.54 -6.72
N MET A 35 -13.16 0.68 -5.83
CA MET A 35 -13.65 -0.68 -6.12
C MET A 35 -14.97 -0.94 -5.39
N PRO A 36 -15.85 -1.85 -5.91
CA PRO A 36 -17.01 -2.30 -5.16
C PRO A 36 -16.60 -3.08 -3.90
N GLY A 37 -17.37 -2.94 -2.84
CA GLY A 37 -17.18 -3.70 -1.60
C GLY A 37 -17.56 -5.17 -1.76
N ILE A 38 -17.15 -5.99 -0.79
CA ILE A 38 -17.51 -7.41 -0.73
C ILE A 38 -18.96 -7.54 -0.27
N THR A 39 -19.82 -8.19 -1.07
CA THR A 39 -21.15 -8.59 -0.63
C THR A 39 -21.34 -10.10 -0.79
N HIS A 40 -22.33 -10.67 -0.10
CA HIS A 40 -22.55 -12.12 -0.09
C HIS A 40 -23.17 -12.67 -1.39
N ARG A 41 -23.67 -11.82 -2.30
CA ARG A 41 -24.20 -12.21 -3.61
C ARG A 41 -23.38 -11.66 -4.77
N GLU A 42 -22.63 -10.60 -4.52
CA GLU A 42 -21.75 -9.94 -5.48
C GLU A 42 -20.38 -9.75 -4.82
N PRO A 43 -19.54 -10.79 -4.79
CA PRO A 43 -18.27 -10.75 -4.05
C PRO A 43 -17.23 -9.81 -4.67
N GLY A 44 -17.38 -9.49 -5.95
CA GLY A 44 -16.57 -8.50 -6.65
C GLY A 44 -15.11 -8.91 -6.87
N PRO A 45 -14.27 -7.96 -7.32
CA PRO A 45 -12.89 -8.24 -7.71
C PRO A 45 -11.98 -8.64 -6.53
N ILE A 46 -12.35 -8.25 -5.31
CA ILE A 46 -11.53 -8.51 -4.11
C ILE A 46 -11.49 -10.00 -3.79
N ILE A 47 -12.64 -10.69 -3.86
CA ILE A 47 -12.70 -12.15 -3.64
C ILE A 47 -12.06 -12.89 -4.80
N ALA A 48 -12.22 -12.41 -6.04
CA ALA A 48 -11.51 -12.97 -7.19
C ALA A 48 -9.99 -12.94 -6.99
N ALA A 49 -9.44 -11.78 -6.55
CA ALA A 49 -8.03 -11.62 -6.24
C ALA A 49 -7.54 -12.58 -5.14
N LEU A 50 -8.35 -12.77 -4.10
CA LEU A 50 -8.05 -13.69 -3.00
C LEU A 50 -7.89 -15.12 -3.49
N GLU A 51 -8.83 -15.61 -4.29
CA GLU A 51 -8.87 -16.98 -4.80
C GLU A 51 -7.79 -17.25 -5.86
N ASP A 52 -7.42 -16.25 -6.66
CA ASP A 52 -6.35 -16.39 -7.66
C ASP A 52 -4.95 -16.20 -7.07
N GLY A 53 -4.84 -15.92 -5.77
CA GLY A 53 -3.54 -15.78 -5.11
C GLY A 53 -2.82 -14.47 -5.46
N ALA A 54 -3.54 -13.45 -5.93
CA ALA A 54 -2.97 -12.16 -6.30
C ALA A 54 -2.30 -11.46 -5.12
N GLU A 55 -1.27 -10.68 -5.41
CA GLU A 55 -0.69 -9.71 -4.49
C GLU A 55 -1.61 -8.48 -4.39
N VAL A 56 -1.70 -7.87 -3.22
CA VAL A 56 -2.61 -6.76 -2.97
C VAL A 56 -1.93 -5.61 -2.24
N GLU A 57 -2.12 -4.41 -2.75
CA GLU A 57 -1.61 -3.20 -2.11
C GLU A 57 -2.60 -2.64 -1.09
N LEU A 58 -2.09 -2.17 0.05
CA LEU A 58 -2.86 -1.52 1.11
C LEU A 58 -2.29 -0.15 1.48
N ILE A 59 -3.16 0.85 1.60
CA ILE A 59 -2.84 2.16 2.18
C ILE A 59 -3.23 2.14 3.65
N THR A 60 -2.25 2.15 4.56
CA THR A 60 -2.46 2.03 6.00
C THR A 60 -2.23 3.36 6.75
N ASP A 61 -2.81 4.43 6.23
CA ASP A 61 -2.63 5.81 6.71
C ASP A 61 -3.67 6.28 7.75
N ASN A 62 -4.56 5.40 8.23
CA ASN A 62 -5.72 5.70 9.09
C ASN A 62 -6.79 6.57 8.42
N VAL A 63 -6.72 6.81 7.11
CA VAL A 63 -7.66 7.62 6.33
C VAL A 63 -8.42 6.78 5.33
N HIS A 64 -7.70 5.98 4.52
CA HIS A 64 -8.25 5.21 3.41
C HIS A 64 -8.98 3.95 3.86
N ILE A 65 -8.44 3.22 4.83
CA ILE A 65 -8.93 1.89 5.18
C ILE A 65 -9.11 1.79 6.70
N HIS A 66 -10.27 1.29 7.11
CA HIS A 66 -10.54 1.04 8.53
C HIS A 66 -9.59 -0.04 9.09
N PRO A 67 -9.02 0.11 10.31
CA PRO A 67 -8.08 -0.85 10.90
C PRO A 67 -8.55 -2.31 10.90
N ALA A 68 -9.85 -2.55 11.09
CA ALA A 68 -10.40 -3.90 11.03
C ALA A 68 -10.27 -4.55 9.64
N MET A 69 -10.38 -3.75 8.56
CA MET A 69 -10.21 -4.23 7.19
C MET A 69 -8.75 -4.50 6.86
N VAL A 70 -7.83 -3.72 7.42
CA VAL A 70 -6.39 -3.99 7.31
C VAL A 70 -6.07 -5.36 7.94
N ARG A 71 -6.51 -5.61 9.18
CA ARG A 71 -6.33 -6.93 9.84
C ARG A 71 -7.01 -8.05 9.08
N PHE A 72 -8.23 -7.83 8.60
CA PHE A 72 -8.95 -8.80 7.76
C PHE A 72 -8.11 -9.18 6.52
N THR A 73 -7.52 -8.21 5.84
CA THR A 73 -6.71 -8.45 4.64
C THR A 73 -5.44 -9.25 4.97
N PHE A 74 -4.69 -8.87 6.01
CA PHE A 74 -3.51 -9.63 6.44
C PHE A 74 -3.86 -11.08 6.82
N ASN A 75 -4.99 -11.28 7.53
CA ASN A 75 -5.43 -12.62 7.93
C ASN A 75 -5.92 -13.47 6.74
N THR A 76 -6.51 -12.85 5.73
CA THR A 76 -7.18 -13.56 4.62
C THR A 76 -6.24 -13.78 3.45
N PHE A 77 -5.49 -12.75 3.03
CA PHE A 77 -4.50 -12.87 1.95
C PHE A 77 -3.17 -13.47 2.42
N GLY A 78 -2.86 -13.34 3.71
CA GLY A 78 -1.56 -13.72 4.27
C GLY A 78 -0.51 -12.62 4.11
N ALA A 79 0.45 -12.58 5.06
CA ALA A 79 1.46 -11.53 5.12
C ALA A 79 2.38 -11.48 3.89
N ASP A 80 2.53 -12.59 3.16
CA ASP A 80 3.43 -12.67 2.01
C ASP A 80 2.84 -12.06 0.72
N ARG A 81 1.52 -11.84 0.67
CA ARG A 81 0.83 -11.28 -0.50
C ARG A 81 0.39 -9.82 -0.32
N VAL A 82 0.50 -9.30 0.91
CA VAL A 82 0.17 -7.90 1.18
C VAL A 82 1.38 -7.03 0.95
N ILE A 83 1.18 -5.92 0.22
CA ILE A 83 2.17 -4.88 -0.03
C ILE A 83 1.66 -3.58 0.57
N LEU A 84 2.42 -2.94 1.44
CA LEU A 84 2.07 -1.60 1.93
C LEU A 84 2.50 -0.55 0.92
N ILE A 85 1.59 0.36 0.64
CA ILE A 85 1.84 1.56 -0.17
C ILE A 85 1.33 2.78 0.57
N ALA A 86 1.77 3.95 0.16
CA ALA A 86 1.28 5.21 0.69
C ALA A 86 0.32 5.92 -0.28
N ASP A 87 0.42 5.65 -1.57
CA ASP A 87 -0.29 6.40 -2.63
C ASP A 87 -0.06 7.92 -2.49
N SER A 88 1.18 8.29 -2.16
CA SER A 88 1.55 9.67 -1.84
C SER A 88 1.40 10.58 -3.04
N MET A 89 0.67 11.67 -2.87
CA MET A 89 0.64 12.76 -3.84
C MET A 89 1.77 13.77 -3.59
N MET A 90 1.93 14.75 -4.49
CA MET A 90 3.00 15.76 -4.46
C MET A 90 3.06 16.59 -3.15
N ALA A 91 1.98 16.63 -2.38
CA ALA A 91 1.92 17.36 -1.11
C ALA A 91 2.44 16.56 0.09
N CYS A 92 2.87 15.32 -0.09
CA CYS A 92 3.46 14.54 1.00
C CYS A 92 4.69 15.26 1.57
N GLY A 93 4.69 15.52 2.87
CA GLY A 93 5.75 16.26 3.56
C GLY A 93 5.67 17.79 3.42
N LEU A 94 4.66 18.33 2.75
CA LEU A 94 4.41 19.76 2.65
C LEU A 94 3.36 20.22 3.69
N PRO A 95 3.30 21.53 4.01
CA PRO A 95 2.29 22.07 4.92
C PRO A 95 0.85 21.86 4.43
N ASP A 96 -0.13 21.98 5.35
CA ASP A 96 -1.53 22.04 4.99
C ASP A 96 -1.77 23.17 3.97
N GLY A 97 -2.61 22.89 2.95
CA GLY A 97 -2.85 23.86 1.88
C GLY A 97 -3.61 23.30 0.70
N GLN A 98 -3.60 24.06 -0.38
CA GLN A 98 -4.18 23.66 -1.67
C GLN A 98 -3.08 23.25 -2.64
N TYR A 99 -3.31 22.12 -3.29
CA TYR A 99 -2.39 21.48 -4.23
C TYR A 99 -3.15 21.01 -5.47
N SER A 100 -2.49 20.31 -6.36
CA SER A 100 -3.10 19.73 -7.56
C SER A 100 -2.74 18.26 -7.67
N LEU A 101 -3.69 17.45 -8.13
CA LEU A 101 -3.48 16.04 -8.49
C LEU A 101 -4.20 15.76 -9.81
N GLY A 102 -3.46 15.40 -10.87
CA GLY A 102 -4.04 15.12 -12.19
C GLY A 102 -4.86 16.28 -12.78
N GLY A 103 -4.48 17.54 -12.46
CA GLY A 103 -5.20 18.74 -12.88
C GLY A 103 -6.42 19.12 -12.03
N GLN A 104 -6.75 18.35 -11.00
CA GLN A 104 -7.81 18.64 -10.04
C GLN A 104 -7.25 19.35 -8.81
N ALA A 105 -8.00 20.33 -8.27
CA ALA A 105 -7.64 21.00 -7.03
C ALA A 105 -7.84 20.05 -5.82
N VAL A 106 -6.83 19.94 -4.96
CA VAL A 106 -6.83 19.10 -3.76
C VAL A 106 -6.54 19.97 -2.54
N THR A 107 -7.31 19.78 -1.49
CA THR A 107 -7.07 20.40 -0.18
C THR A 107 -6.47 19.36 0.77
N VAL A 108 -5.29 19.69 1.33
CA VAL A 108 -4.61 18.86 2.34
C VAL A 108 -4.81 19.47 3.73
N ARG A 109 -5.23 18.64 4.67
CA ARG A 109 -5.35 18.96 6.11
C ARG A 109 -4.86 17.78 6.93
N GLY A 110 -3.70 17.94 7.57
CA GLY A 110 -3.02 16.84 8.25
C GLY A 110 -2.77 15.67 7.29
N PRO A 111 -3.09 14.42 7.67
CA PRO A 111 -2.86 13.26 6.80
C PRO A 111 -3.88 13.14 5.65
N ARG A 112 -4.89 14.01 5.60
CA ARG A 112 -6.02 13.86 4.68
C ARG A 112 -5.91 14.79 3.49
N ALA A 113 -5.92 14.23 2.29
CA ALA A 113 -6.04 14.92 1.02
C ALA A 113 -7.41 14.63 0.40
N THR A 114 -8.14 15.67 0.00
CA THR A 114 -9.48 15.53 -0.61
C THR A 114 -9.62 16.46 -1.81
N LEU A 115 -10.46 16.09 -2.77
CA LEU A 115 -10.82 17.00 -3.84
C LEU A 115 -11.47 18.26 -3.25
N THR A 116 -10.98 19.45 -3.65
CA THR A 116 -11.46 20.74 -3.11
C THR A 116 -12.94 20.95 -3.36
N GLU A 117 -13.41 20.58 -4.55
CA GLU A 117 -14.81 20.71 -4.95
C GLU A 117 -15.70 19.56 -4.42
N GLN A 118 -15.11 18.46 -3.96
CA GLN A 118 -15.78 17.29 -3.40
C GLN A 118 -15.10 16.83 -2.11
N PRO A 119 -15.26 17.53 -0.98
CA PRO A 119 -14.51 17.26 0.26
C PRO A 119 -14.70 15.87 0.88
N GLY A 120 -15.71 15.12 0.38
CA GLY A 120 -15.92 13.70 0.76
C GLY A 120 -15.05 12.71 0.00
N THR A 121 -14.45 13.14 -1.12
CA THR A 121 -13.65 12.26 -1.99
C THR A 121 -12.16 12.39 -1.64
N ILE A 122 -11.57 11.30 -1.19
CA ILE A 122 -10.12 11.20 -0.94
C ILE A 122 -9.38 11.24 -2.28
N ALA A 123 -8.26 11.96 -2.33
CA ALA A 123 -7.48 12.18 -3.55
C ALA A 123 -5.99 11.95 -3.27
N GLY A 124 -5.57 10.71 -3.32
CA GLY A 124 -4.25 10.28 -2.91
C GLY A 124 -3.97 10.48 -1.42
N SER A 125 -2.74 10.31 -1.01
CA SER A 125 -2.32 10.43 0.39
C SER A 125 -1.31 11.57 0.58
N ALA A 126 -1.32 12.20 1.75
CA ALA A 126 -0.28 13.10 2.22
C ALA A 126 0.71 12.40 3.17
N THR A 127 0.66 11.07 3.26
CA THR A 127 1.43 10.24 4.19
C THR A 127 2.57 9.51 3.45
N CYS A 128 3.75 9.35 4.05
CA CYS A 128 4.82 8.55 3.47
C CYS A 128 4.67 7.05 3.81
N LEU A 129 5.39 6.19 3.07
CA LEU A 129 5.32 4.73 3.27
C LEU A 129 5.74 4.30 4.67
N PHE A 130 6.76 4.94 5.25
CA PHE A 130 7.22 4.62 6.59
C PHE A 130 6.12 4.88 7.64
N ASP A 131 5.39 5.99 7.52
CA ASP A 131 4.26 6.29 8.41
C ASP A 131 3.11 5.31 8.22
N CYS A 132 2.84 4.85 7.00
CA CYS A 132 1.86 3.79 6.74
C CYS A 132 2.26 2.50 7.46
N MET A 133 3.51 2.06 7.34
CA MET A 133 4.02 0.88 8.05
C MET A 133 3.94 1.04 9.57
N LYS A 134 4.38 2.19 10.11
CA LYS A 134 4.30 2.51 11.54
C LYS A 134 2.86 2.44 12.07
N ARG A 135 1.90 3.04 11.35
CA ARG A 135 0.47 3.00 11.72
C ARG A 135 -0.13 1.60 11.62
N ALA A 136 0.27 0.81 10.63
CA ALA A 136 -0.16 -0.59 10.54
C ALA A 136 0.19 -1.37 11.82
N VAL A 137 1.37 -1.12 12.40
CA VAL A 137 1.81 -1.76 13.63
C VAL A 137 1.12 -1.16 14.87
N LEU A 138 1.29 0.15 15.08
CA LEU A 138 0.92 0.81 16.34
C LEU A 138 -0.59 1.03 16.48
N ASP A 139 -1.28 1.36 15.39
CA ASP A 139 -2.68 1.75 15.42
C ASP A 139 -3.61 0.61 14.97
N MET A 140 -3.15 -0.27 14.08
CA MET A 140 -4.01 -1.27 13.45
C MET A 140 -3.76 -2.68 13.97
N GLY A 141 -2.65 -2.91 14.72
CA GLY A 141 -2.33 -4.20 15.34
C GLY A 141 -1.79 -5.25 14.39
N VAL A 142 -1.18 -4.83 13.28
CA VAL A 142 -0.43 -5.74 12.40
C VAL A 142 0.90 -6.11 13.08
N PRO A 143 1.31 -7.40 13.11
CA PRO A 143 2.61 -7.77 13.63
C PRO A 143 3.75 -7.03 12.92
N LEU A 144 4.73 -6.56 13.69
CA LEU A 144 5.86 -5.76 13.15
C LEU A 144 6.55 -6.45 11.97
N GLU A 145 6.87 -7.74 12.10
CA GLU A 145 7.51 -8.50 11.03
C GLU A 145 6.69 -8.55 9.75
N SER A 146 5.35 -8.67 9.87
CA SER A 146 4.44 -8.67 8.74
C SER A 146 4.37 -7.30 8.07
N ALA A 147 4.30 -6.22 8.85
CA ALA A 147 4.27 -4.86 8.32
C ALA A 147 5.58 -4.48 7.64
N VAL A 148 6.72 -4.82 8.24
CA VAL A 148 8.05 -4.59 7.64
C VAL A 148 8.19 -5.38 6.35
N ARG A 149 7.85 -6.68 6.35
CA ARG A 149 7.87 -7.51 5.14
C ARG A 149 7.00 -6.92 4.03
N ALA A 150 5.78 -6.50 4.35
CA ALA A 150 4.85 -5.89 3.41
C ALA A 150 5.34 -4.53 2.85
N ALA A 151 6.20 -3.81 3.57
CA ALA A 151 6.79 -2.55 3.14
C ALA A 151 8.16 -2.71 2.45
N THR A 152 8.77 -3.89 2.47
CA THR A 152 10.15 -4.10 1.98
C THR A 152 10.29 -5.29 1.04
N LEU A 153 10.26 -6.52 1.57
CA LEU A 153 10.53 -7.73 0.81
C LEU A 153 9.44 -8.05 -0.21
N ASN A 154 8.16 -7.91 0.17
CA ASN A 154 7.07 -8.21 -0.74
C ASN A 154 7.06 -7.29 -1.96
N PRO A 155 7.14 -5.94 -1.85
CA PRO A 155 7.24 -5.09 -3.03
C PRO A 155 8.50 -5.36 -3.86
N ALA A 156 9.64 -5.69 -3.22
CA ALA A 156 10.86 -6.05 -3.96
C ALA A 156 10.66 -7.33 -4.80
N ARG A 157 10.01 -8.36 -4.24
CA ARG A 157 9.64 -9.58 -4.97
C ARG A 157 8.64 -9.30 -6.08
N SER A 158 7.65 -8.48 -5.78
CA SER A 158 6.60 -8.12 -6.75
C SER A 158 7.17 -7.52 -8.03
N ILE A 159 8.23 -6.73 -7.95
CA ILE A 159 8.87 -6.12 -9.12
C ILE A 159 10.19 -6.80 -9.53
N GLY A 160 10.54 -7.94 -8.92
CA GLY A 160 11.69 -8.77 -9.31
C GLY A 160 13.06 -8.19 -8.98
N ILE A 161 13.17 -7.37 -7.92
CA ILE A 161 14.44 -6.79 -7.45
C ILE A 161 14.89 -7.33 -6.08
N ASP A 162 14.26 -8.39 -5.61
CA ASP A 162 14.52 -8.97 -4.29
C ASP A 162 15.88 -9.69 -4.18
N ALA A 163 16.62 -9.85 -5.29
CA ALA A 163 18.01 -10.25 -5.25
C ALA A 163 18.90 -9.19 -4.59
N ASP A 164 18.56 -7.90 -4.74
CA ASP A 164 19.37 -6.77 -4.29
C ASP A 164 18.72 -5.98 -3.14
N TYR A 165 17.40 -6.03 -3.00
CA TYR A 165 16.62 -5.19 -2.08
C TYR A 165 15.64 -6.00 -1.22
N GLY A 166 15.08 -5.35 -0.20
CA GLY A 166 13.95 -5.84 0.59
C GLY A 166 14.31 -6.66 1.82
N SER A 167 15.58 -7.04 2.03
CA SER A 167 16.04 -7.69 3.24
C SER A 167 17.48 -7.28 3.59
N LEU A 168 17.96 -7.72 4.78
CA LEU A 168 19.31 -7.47 5.28
C LEU A 168 20.25 -8.68 5.07
N ASP A 169 19.93 -9.57 4.14
CA ASP A 169 20.77 -10.71 3.81
C ASP A 169 22.11 -10.28 3.22
N ALA A 170 23.15 -11.08 3.45
CA ALA A 170 24.46 -10.81 2.89
C ALA A 170 24.45 -10.77 1.36
N GLY A 171 25.11 -9.78 0.78
CA GLY A 171 25.19 -9.57 -0.67
C GLY A 171 24.15 -8.58 -1.23
N ARG A 172 23.18 -8.13 -0.41
CA ARG A 172 22.20 -7.10 -0.81
C ARG A 172 22.69 -5.69 -0.50
N TYR A 173 22.07 -4.69 -1.08
CA TYR A 173 22.39 -3.31 -0.75
C TYR A 173 22.10 -2.98 0.71
N GLY A 174 23.05 -2.31 1.36
CA GLY A 174 22.95 -1.88 2.76
C GLY A 174 22.00 -0.68 2.92
N ASN A 175 20.69 -0.91 2.71
CA ASN A 175 19.64 0.07 2.94
C ASN A 175 18.93 -0.27 4.24
N VAL A 176 19.11 0.55 5.28
CA VAL A 176 18.63 0.28 6.64
C VAL A 176 17.98 1.53 7.23
N VAL A 177 16.85 1.35 7.88
CA VAL A 177 16.24 2.35 8.75
C VAL A 177 16.34 1.85 10.18
N LEU A 178 17.07 2.55 11.03
CA LEU A 178 17.14 2.28 12.46
C LEU A 178 16.04 3.06 13.17
N VAL A 179 15.30 2.37 14.01
CA VAL A 179 14.18 2.94 14.77
C VAL A 179 14.30 2.62 16.26
N ASP A 180 13.64 3.39 17.09
CA ASP A 180 13.43 3.08 18.51
C ASP A 180 12.21 2.17 18.72
N ASP A 181 11.90 1.90 20.00
CA ASP A 181 10.75 1.05 20.40
C ASP A 181 9.38 1.65 20.03
N LYS A 182 9.32 2.94 19.68
CA LYS A 182 8.13 3.66 19.20
C LYS A 182 8.07 3.74 17.69
N LEU A 183 9.02 3.10 17.01
CA LEU A 183 9.23 3.20 15.56
C LEU A 183 9.52 4.65 15.12
N ASP A 184 10.18 5.45 15.95
CA ASP A 184 10.71 6.75 15.53
C ASP A 184 12.07 6.56 14.88
N ILE A 185 12.31 7.21 13.73
CA ILE A 185 13.54 7.03 12.95
C ILE A 185 14.71 7.63 13.73
N LEU A 186 15.71 6.82 14.00
CA LEU A 186 16.97 7.22 14.61
C LEU A 186 18.06 7.49 13.57
N LYS A 187 18.11 6.67 12.51
CA LYS A 187 19.07 6.77 11.41
C LYS A 187 18.55 6.15 10.14
N VAL A 188 18.96 6.72 9.01
CA VAL A 188 18.75 6.15 7.69
C VAL A 188 20.12 5.89 7.04
N VAL A 189 20.30 4.66 6.58
CA VAL A 189 21.46 4.23 5.81
C VAL A 189 21.04 3.88 4.41
N ARG A 190 21.71 4.40 3.41
CA ARG A 190 21.49 4.12 2.00
C ARG A 190 22.79 3.66 1.35
N HIS A 191 22.77 2.47 0.76
CA HIS A 191 23.95 1.84 0.14
C HIS A 191 25.18 1.83 1.06
N GLY A 192 24.97 1.60 2.37
CA GLY A 192 26.01 1.58 3.38
C GLY A 192 26.42 2.95 3.93
N GLU A 193 25.87 4.06 3.42
CA GLU A 193 26.18 5.41 3.89
C GLU A 193 25.03 5.98 4.74
N VAL A 194 25.38 6.60 5.86
CA VAL A 194 24.40 7.31 6.72
C VAL A 194 23.98 8.60 6.05
N ILE A 195 22.65 8.79 5.83
CA ILE A 195 22.09 9.97 5.17
C ILE A 195 21.11 10.76 6.05
N GLY A 196 20.76 10.27 7.25
CA GLY A 196 19.86 10.92 8.19
C GLY A 196 19.80 10.21 9.53
#